data_db097d0fb295f700dd6832122672e112
#
_entry.id   db097d0fb295f700dd6832122672e112
#
_cell.length_a   1.000
_cell.length_b   1.000
_cell.length_c   1.000
_cell.angle_alpha   90.00
_cell.angle_beta   90.00
_cell.angle_gamma   90.00
#
_symmetry.space_group_name_H-M   'P 1'
#
loop_
_entity.id
_entity.type
_entity.pdbx_description
1 polymer ?
#
loop_
_entity_poly.entity_id
_entity_poly.type
_entity_poly.pdbx_seq_one_letter_code
_entity_poly.pdbx_strand_id
1 'polypeptide(L)'
;MFVLISTLLSIAILAGIYHLSSKREQQHARKYQLLTLLRDVVHLLRHHRAATHYSLQFQQNDQQKLDALNDALTNKLHLLVETSRFENKPMYRVLQIKVGKLLEQWDDHSVARNQMEHGKLIRHCLFLMDEVTIAWLAVEQRDDLHNEYHMNWQNIMDSLETLTQLRISIQDLEEQGGNERFKNYASVMMRKLNQLAVIAPLSITSPASTRSIQTLNEYVTGSHVDLTEAELYGVTSDLSLTIFNTYDHVLSDVVESLYLPLPRLSLAG
;
A
#
# COMPACT_ATOMS: atom_id res chain seq x y z
N MET A 1 -28.54 -22.94 -50.34
CA MET A 1 -27.24 -22.25 -50.31
C MET A 1 -27.24 -21.00 -49.41
N PHE A 2 -28.17 -20.07 -49.58
CA PHE A 2 -28.27 -18.82 -48.78
C PHE A 2 -28.41 -19.07 -47.26
N VAL A 3 -29.31 -20.00 -46.85
CA VAL A 3 -29.51 -20.36 -45.44
C VAL A 3 -28.23 -20.93 -44.79
N LEU A 4 -27.50 -21.77 -45.52
CA LEU A 4 -26.23 -22.36 -45.04
C LEU A 4 -25.14 -21.29 -44.84
N ILE A 5 -25.04 -20.34 -45.75
CA ILE A 5 -24.07 -19.21 -45.62
C ILE A 5 -24.45 -18.31 -44.44
N SER A 6 -25.75 -18.00 -44.26
CA SER A 6 -26.25 -17.21 -43.17
C SER A 6 -25.99 -17.86 -41.79
N THR A 7 -26.23 -19.16 -41.67
CA THR A 7 -25.96 -19.92 -40.43
C THR A 7 -24.47 -19.98 -40.10
N LEU A 8 -23.62 -20.23 -41.09
CA LEU A 8 -22.16 -20.22 -40.89
C LEU A 8 -21.64 -18.84 -40.46
N LEU A 9 -22.16 -17.75 -41.07
CA LEU A 9 -21.80 -16.38 -40.70
C LEU A 9 -22.24 -16.08 -39.26
N SER A 10 -23.45 -16.47 -38.86
CA SER A 10 -23.94 -16.27 -37.49
C SER A 10 -23.10 -17.03 -36.47
N ILE A 11 -22.71 -18.26 -36.76
CA ILE A 11 -21.81 -19.06 -35.87
C ILE A 11 -20.44 -18.39 -35.78
N ALA A 12 -19.88 -17.91 -36.88
CA ALA A 12 -18.58 -17.22 -36.86
C ALA A 12 -18.62 -15.92 -36.04
N ILE A 13 -19.69 -15.14 -36.15
CA ILE A 13 -19.89 -13.92 -35.34
C ILE A 13 -20.00 -14.28 -33.86
N LEU A 14 -20.81 -15.28 -33.49
CA LEU A 14 -20.97 -15.71 -32.10
C LEU A 14 -19.63 -16.23 -31.51
N ALA A 15 -18.90 -17.03 -32.27
CA ALA A 15 -17.58 -17.51 -31.89
C ALA A 15 -16.57 -16.35 -31.69
N GLY A 16 -16.62 -15.35 -32.58
CA GLY A 16 -15.82 -14.14 -32.47
C GLY A 16 -16.16 -13.34 -31.21
N ILE A 17 -17.43 -13.11 -30.93
CA ILE A 17 -17.90 -12.42 -29.71
C ILE A 17 -17.46 -13.17 -28.44
N TYR A 18 -17.67 -14.49 -28.43
CA TYR A 18 -17.25 -15.35 -27.31
C TYR A 18 -15.74 -15.27 -27.07
N HIS A 19 -14.94 -15.36 -28.13
CA HIS A 19 -13.48 -15.27 -28.03
C HIS A 19 -13.00 -13.89 -27.47
N LEU A 20 -13.60 -12.80 -27.97
CA LEU A 20 -13.29 -11.45 -27.48
C LEU A 20 -13.71 -11.25 -26.02
N SER A 21 -14.90 -11.74 -25.64
CA SER A 21 -15.41 -11.69 -24.27
C SER A 21 -14.50 -12.48 -23.31
N SER A 22 -14.13 -13.71 -23.68
CA SER A 22 -13.22 -14.55 -22.88
C SER A 22 -11.83 -13.91 -22.71
N LYS A 23 -11.30 -13.29 -23.76
CA LYS A 23 -10.03 -12.57 -23.71
C LYS A 23 -10.09 -11.35 -22.79
N ARG A 24 -11.20 -10.60 -22.82
CA ARG A 24 -11.44 -9.46 -21.94
C ARG A 24 -11.51 -9.91 -20.48
N GLU A 25 -12.30 -10.96 -20.21
CA GLU A 25 -12.41 -11.55 -18.87
C GLU A 25 -11.05 -11.97 -18.29
N GLN A 26 -10.22 -12.65 -19.07
CA GLN A 26 -8.86 -13.03 -18.67
C GLN A 26 -7.99 -11.82 -18.36
N GLN A 27 -8.17 -10.69 -19.07
CA GLN A 27 -7.43 -9.45 -18.78
C GLN A 27 -7.88 -8.82 -17.47
N HIS A 28 -9.19 -8.78 -17.18
CA HIS A 28 -9.73 -8.31 -15.92
C HIS A 28 -9.23 -9.17 -14.75
N ALA A 29 -9.38 -10.47 -14.85
CA ALA A 29 -8.94 -11.42 -13.83
C ALA A 29 -7.44 -11.27 -13.50
N ARG A 30 -6.60 -11.05 -14.52
CA ARG A 30 -5.17 -10.83 -14.31
C ARG A 30 -4.86 -9.52 -13.61
N LYS A 31 -5.47 -8.40 -14.02
CA LYS A 31 -5.28 -7.09 -13.38
C LYS A 31 -5.74 -7.15 -11.91
N TYR A 32 -6.89 -7.76 -11.67
CA TYR A 32 -7.40 -8.01 -10.32
C TYR A 32 -6.41 -8.81 -9.47
N GLN A 33 -5.87 -9.90 -10.01
CA GLN A 33 -4.89 -10.72 -9.31
C GLN A 33 -3.59 -9.97 -9.00
N LEU A 34 -3.09 -9.16 -9.94
CA LEU A 34 -1.91 -8.30 -9.70
C LEU A 34 -2.14 -7.31 -8.57
N LEU A 35 -3.29 -6.62 -8.54
CA LEU A 35 -3.64 -5.69 -7.47
C LEU A 35 -3.76 -6.41 -6.12
N THR A 36 -4.41 -7.58 -6.09
CA THR A 36 -4.52 -8.39 -4.87
C THR A 36 -3.14 -8.80 -4.33
N LEU A 37 -2.25 -9.28 -5.20
CA LEU A 37 -0.88 -9.67 -4.81
C LEU A 37 -0.06 -8.48 -4.32
N LEU A 38 -0.15 -7.33 -4.98
CA LEU A 38 0.55 -6.12 -4.54
C LEU A 38 0.05 -5.63 -3.18
N ARG A 39 -1.27 -5.69 -2.91
CA ARG A 39 -1.86 -5.39 -1.59
C ARG A 39 -1.29 -6.30 -0.51
N ASP A 40 -1.24 -7.60 -0.79
CA ASP A 40 -0.66 -8.58 0.13
C ASP A 40 0.82 -8.26 0.43
N VAL A 41 1.61 -7.93 -0.60
CA VAL A 41 3.02 -7.55 -0.45
C VAL A 41 3.17 -6.28 0.40
N VAL A 42 2.34 -5.25 0.21
CA VAL A 42 2.35 -4.04 1.05
C VAL A 42 2.04 -4.38 2.50
N HIS A 43 1.03 -5.22 2.73
CA HIS A 43 0.65 -5.67 4.07
C HIS A 43 1.81 -6.40 4.76
N LEU A 44 2.41 -7.38 4.09
CA LEU A 44 3.55 -8.13 4.60
C LEU A 44 4.78 -7.24 4.85
N LEU A 45 5.11 -6.31 3.95
CA LEU A 45 6.21 -5.35 4.15
C LEU A 45 6.00 -4.46 5.38
N ARG A 46 4.74 -4.09 5.70
CA ARG A 46 4.42 -3.32 6.90
C ARG A 46 4.64 -4.15 8.17
N HIS A 47 4.24 -5.42 8.18
CA HIS A 47 4.48 -6.33 9.30
C HIS A 47 5.97 -6.62 9.46
N HIS A 48 6.69 -6.88 8.37
CA HIS A 48 8.13 -7.09 8.39
C HIS A 48 8.86 -5.84 8.93
N ARG A 49 8.46 -4.63 8.49
CA ARG A 49 9.01 -3.37 9.03
C ARG A 49 8.80 -3.25 10.53
N ALA A 50 7.61 -3.59 11.03
CA ALA A 50 7.32 -3.52 12.46
C ALA A 50 8.18 -4.53 13.24
N ALA A 51 8.25 -5.78 12.78
CA ALA A 51 9.06 -6.83 13.43
C ALA A 51 10.55 -6.48 13.45
N THR A 52 11.12 -6.06 12.32
CA THR A 52 12.54 -5.67 12.23
C THR A 52 12.83 -4.38 13.01
N HIS A 53 11.88 -3.44 13.09
CA HIS A 53 12.03 -2.26 13.93
C HIS A 53 12.15 -2.64 15.41
N TYR A 54 11.25 -3.50 15.93
CA TYR A 54 11.31 -3.96 17.32
C TYR A 54 12.60 -4.73 17.61
N SER A 55 13.06 -5.53 16.66
CA SER A 55 14.34 -6.23 16.78
C SER A 55 15.53 -5.28 16.89
N LEU A 56 15.61 -4.27 16.02
CA LEU A 56 16.73 -3.31 15.97
C LEU A 56 16.71 -2.32 17.13
N GLN A 57 15.53 -1.80 17.51
CA GLN A 57 15.41 -0.75 18.52
C GLN A 57 15.40 -1.31 19.95
N PHE A 58 14.72 -2.43 20.17
CA PHE A 58 14.46 -2.95 21.52
C PHE A 58 15.10 -4.32 21.77
N GLN A 59 15.89 -4.83 20.83
CA GLN A 59 16.51 -6.17 20.88
C GLN A 59 15.50 -7.30 21.16
N GLN A 60 14.26 -7.11 20.76
CA GLN A 60 13.18 -8.10 20.85
C GLN A 60 13.10 -8.84 19.52
N ASN A 61 13.77 -9.98 19.43
CA ASN A 61 13.80 -10.79 18.22
C ASN A 61 12.78 -11.92 18.30
N ASP A 62 11.79 -11.91 17.41
CA ASP A 62 10.88 -13.01 17.14
C ASP A 62 11.27 -13.65 15.78
N GLN A 63 12.30 -14.49 15.83
CA GLN A 63 12.85 -15.12 14.62
C GLN A 63 11.80 -15.93 13.87
N GLN A 64 10.93 -16.67 14.57
CA GLN A 64 9.90 -17.49 13.94
C GLN A 64 8.92 -16.63 13.13
N LYS A 65 8.54 -15.46 13.67
CA LYS A 65 7.68 -14.51 12.98
C LYS A 65 8.37 -13.89 11.77
N LEU A 66 9.64 -13.54 11.89
CA LEU A 66 10.43 -12.99 10.79
C LEU A 66 10.60 -14.00 9.65
N ASP A 67 10.92 -15.24 9.96
CA ASP A 67 11.05 -16.30 8.96
C ASP A 67 9.73 -16.54 8.21
N ALA A 68 8.60 -16.59 8.93
CA ALA A 68 7.29 -16.72 8.32
C ALA A 68 6.95 -15.54 7.39
N LEU A 69 7.32 -14.31 7.77
CA LEU A 69 7.12 -13.11 6.93
C LEU A 69 8.02 -13.13 5.69
N ASN A 70 9.27 -13.57 5.83
CA ASN A 70 10.22 -13.70 4.72
C ASN A 70 9.72 -14.70 3.68
N ASP A 71 9.26 -15.86 4.13
CA ASP A 71 8.70 -16.90 3.25
C ASP A 71 7.44 -16.41 2.54
N ALA A 72 6.53 -15.77 3.28
CA ALA A 72 5.31 -15.23 2.71
C ALA A 72 5.60 -14.14 1.65
N LEU A 73 6.53 -13.20 1.93
CA LEU A 73 6.96 -12.17 0.98
C LEU A 73 7.57 -12.78 -0.29
N THR A 74 8.48 -13.73 -0.12
CA THR A 74 9.15 -14.42 -1.24
C THR A 74 8.14 -15.13 -2.14
N ASN A 75 7.19 -15.85 -1.54
CA ASN A 75 6.15 -16.57 -2.28
C ASN A 75 5.21 -15.61 -3.04
N LYS A 76 4.77 -14.52 -2.39
CA LYS A 76 3.88 -13.53 -3.03
C LYS A 76 4.58 -12.80 -4.18
N LEU A 77 5.86 -12.45 -4.02
CA LEU A 77 6.65 -11.81 -5.09
C LEU A 77 6.90 -12.76 -6.26
N HIS A 78 7.11 -14.04 -6.02
CA HIS A 78 7.22 -15.04 -7.08
C HIS A 78 5.92 -15.13 -7.90
N LEU A 79 4.77 -15.27 -7.24
CA LEU A 79 3.46 -15.28 -7.88
C LEU A 79 3.18 -13.98 -8.65
N LEU A 80 3.58 -12.83 -8.11
CA LEU A 80 3.43 -11.53 -8.77
C LEU A 80 4.20 -11.48 -10.10
N VAL A 81 5.44 -11.95 -10.13
CA VAL A 81 6.26 -12.03 -11.33
C VAL A 81 5.70 -13.04 -12.33
N GLU A 82 5.15 -14.17 -11.89
CA GLU A 82 4.51 -15.17 -12.76
C GLU A 82 3.21 -14.65 -13.39
N THR A 83 2.38 -13.97 -12.60
CA THR A 83 1.10 -13.39 -13.05
C THR A 83 1.30 -12.25 -14.06
N SER A 84 2.44 -11.55 -14.00
CA SER A 84 2.73 -10.40 -14.85
C SER A 84 2.91 -10.79 -16.31
N ARG A 85 2.54 -9.88 -17.27
CA ARG A 85 2.84 -10.05 -18.68
C ARG A 85 4.33 -9.84 -18.95
N PHE A 86 4.80 -10.38 -20.05
CA PHE A 86 6.19 -10.25 -20.48
C PHE A 86 6.65 -8.78 -20.55
N GLU A 87 5.80 -7.90 -21.04
CA GLU A 87 6.09 -6.47 -21.22
C GLU A 87 6.35 -5.76 -19.88
N ASN A 88 5.57 -6.08 -18.82
CA ASN A 88 5.66 -5.43 -17.49
C ASN A 88 6.47 -6.26 -16.47
N LYS A 89 6.87 -7.47 -16.84
CA LYS A 89 7.60 -8.40 -15.97
C LYS A 89 8.89 -7.80 -15.36
N PRO A 90 9.68 -6.98 -16.09
CA PRO A 90 10.87 -6.36 -15.52
C PRO A 90 10.59 -5.50 -14.28
N MET A 91 9.47 -4.79 -14.24
CA MET A 91 9.11 -3.90 -13.12
C MET A 91 8.88 -4.70 -11.83
N TYR A 92 8.14 -5.80 -11.93
CA TYR A 92 7.88 -6.70 -10.79
C TYR A 92 9.14 -7.46 -10.36
N ARG A 93 10.04 -7.80 -11.29
CA ARG A 93 11.35 -8.37 -10.97
C ARG A 93 12.23 -7.39 -10.20
N VAL A 94 12.22 -6.11 -10.55
CA VAL A 94 12.94 -5.07 -9.80
C VAL A 94 12.42 -4.98 -8.37
N LEU A 95 11.10 -5.03 -8.17
CA LEU A 95 10.51 -5.09 -6.83
C LEU A 95 10.99 -6.34 -6.07
N GLN A 96 10.91 -7.52 -6.70
CA GLN A 96 11.35 -8.80 -6.11
C GLN A 96 12.82 -8.75 -5.67
N ILE A 97 13.72 -8.26 -6.53
CA ILE A 97 15.16 -8.14 -6.22
C ILE A 97 15.39 -7.18 -5.05
N LYS A 98 14.70 -6.02 -5.04
CA LYS A 98 14.86 -5.03 -3.97
C LYS A 98 14.32 -5.54 -2.62
N VAL A 99 13.20 -6.24 -2.63
CA VAL A 99 12.67 -6.86 -1.40
C VAL A 99 13.61 -7.98 -0.94
N GLY A 100 14.05 -8.87 -1.82
CA GLY A 100 15.02 -9.93 -1.47
C GLY A 100 16.28 -9.35 -0.79
N LYS A 101 16.85 -8.27 -1.35
CA LYS A 101 17.98 -7.56 -0.73
C LYS A 101 17.66 -7.00 0.66
N LEU A 102 16.44 -6.47 0.86
CA LEU A 102 16.03 -6.00 2.17
C LEU A 102 15.94 -7.15 3.17
N LEU A 103 15.34 -8.30 2.77
CA LEU A 103 15.20 -9.47 3.64
C LEU A 103 16.55 -10.07 4.07
N GLU A 104 17.58 -9.96 3.23
CA GLU A 104 18.95 -10.44 3.49
C GLU A 104 19.79 -9.48 4.34
N GLN A 105 19.49 -8.18 4.37
CA GLN A 105 20.39 -7.15 4.89
C GLN A 105 19.77 -6.22 5.94
N TRP A 106 18.54 -6.49 6.39
CA TRP A 106 17.85 -5.57 7.31
C TRP A 106 18.55 -5.46 8.68
N ASP A 107 19.19 -6.50 9.15
CA ASP A 107 19.90 -6.59 10.43
C ASP A 107 21.21 -5.75 10.46
N ASP A 108 21.79 -5.48 9.29
CA ASP A 108 22.92 -4.55 9.12
C ASP A 108 22.49 -3.08 9.09
N HIS A 109 21.18 -2.80 9.09
CA HIS A 109 20.67 -1.44 8.97
C HIS A 109 20.56 -0.75 10.33
N SER A 110 20.81 0.57 10.37
CA SER A 110 20.30 1.40 11.45
C SER A 110 18.76 1.44 11.44
N VAL A 111 18.13 1.76 12.57
CA VAL A 111 16.67 1.89 12.69
C VAL A 111 16.11 2.84 11.62
N ALA A 112 16.73 4.01 11.43
CA ALA A 112 16.33 4.97 10.39
C ALA A 112 16.40 4.39 8.99
N ARG A 113 17.51 3.74 8.65
CA ARG A 113 17.71 3.12 7.35
C ARG A 113 16.67 2.02 7.11
N ASN A 114 16.42 1.19 8.11
CA ASN A 114 15.40 0.13 8.03
C ASN A 114 14.00 0.71 7.73
N GLN A 115 13.59 1.76 8.45
CA GLN A 115 12.31 2.45 8.22
C GLN A 115 12.24 3.06 6.80
N MET A 116 13.32 3.68 6.35
CA MET A 116 13.39 4.31 5.03
C MET A 116 13.32 3.27 3.88
N GLU A 117 14.07 2.17 3.96
CA GLU A 117 14.09 1.14 2.92
C GLU A 117 12.72 0.46 2.78
N HIS A 118 12.07 0.09 3.90
CA HIS A 118 10.69 -0.42 3.85
C HIS A 118 9.72 0.62 3.26
N GLY A 119 9.85 1.89 3.64
CA GLY A 119 9.03 2.97 3.10
C GLY A 119 9.16 3.10 1.58
N LYS A 120 10.37 3.01 1.04
CA LYS A 120 10.63 3.02 -0.41
C LYS A 120 9.97 1.84 -1.12
N LEU A 121 10.04 0.63 -0.54
CA LEU A 121 9.43 -0.57 -1.13
C LEU A 121 7.91 -0.53 -1.10
N ILE A 122 7.32 -0.07 0.00
CA ILE A 122 5.86 0.13 0.10
C ILE A 122 5.41 1.13 -0.96
N ARG A 123 6.08 2.28 -1.10
CA ARG A 123 5.75 3.25 -2.16
C ARG A 123 5.92 2.65 -3.56
N HIS A 124 6.95 1.84 -3.79
CA HIS A 124 7.13 1.15 -5.07
C HIS A 124 5.95 0.24 -5.40
N CYS A 125 5.46 -0.54 -4.41
CA CYS A 125 4.24 -1.34 -4.61
C CYS A 125 3.03 -0.47 -4.96
N LEU A 126 2.84 0.66 -4.25
CA LEU A 126 1.73 1.59 -4.52
C LEU A 126 1.82 2.20 -5.93
N PHE A 127 3.00 2.55 -6.42
CA PHE A 127 3.20 3.00 -7.80
C PHE A 127 2.84 1.91 -8.81
N LEU A 128 3.19 0.65 -8.55
CA LEU A 128 2.82 -0.46 -9.44
C LEU A 128 1.30 -0.71 -9.43
N MET A 129 0.64 -0.53 -8.28
CA MET A 129 -0.82 -0.61 -8.18
C MET A 129 -1.50 0.52 -8.94
N ASP A 130 -0.98 1.74 -8.82
CA ASP A 130 -1.44 2.92 -9.56
C ASP A 130 -1.35 2.69 -11.07
N GLU A 131 -0.20 2.21 -11.59
CA GLU A 131 -0.04 1.89 -13.02
C GLU A 131 -1.07 0.87 -13.52
N VAL A 132 -1.31 -0.20 -12.76
CA VAL A 132 -2.32 -1.21 -13.11
C VAL A 132 -3.71 -0.59 -13.14
N THR A 133 -4.04 0.22 -12.13
CA THR A 133 -5.37 0.85 -11.99
C THR A 133 -5.62 1.86 -13.11
N ILE A 134 -4.69 2.77 -13.37
CA ILE A 134 -4.80 3.77 -14.44
C ILE A 134 -4.89 3.10 -15.82
N ALA A 135 -4.04 2.10 -16.08
CA ALA A 135 -4.13 1.33 -17.32
C ALA A 135 -5.45 0.53 -17.44
N TRP A 136 -6.08 0.20 -16.32
CA TRP A 136 -7.39 -0.46 -16.33
C TRP A 136 -8.49 0.53 -16.63
N LEU A 137 -8.54 1.67 -15.96
CA LEU A 137 -9.49 2.76 -16.20
C LEU A 137 -9.45 3.24 -17.65
N ALA A 138 -8.26 3.41 -18.22
CA ALA A 138 -8.09 3.83 -19.60
C ALA A 138 -8.65 2.81 -20.63
N VAL A 139 -8.42 1.51 -20.40
CA VAL A 139 -8.97 0.45 -21.28
C VAL A 139 -10.50 0.38 -21.21
N GLU A 140 -11.06 0.62 -20.02
CA GLU A 140 -12.52 0.60 -19.79
C GLU A 140 -13.20 1.96 -20.09
N GLN A 141 -12.41 2.97 -20.52
CA GLN A 141 -12.88 4.32 -20.84
C GLN A 141 -13.64 4.97 -19.66
N ARG A 142 -13.14 4.77 -18.44
CA ARG A 142 -13.71 5.30 -17.20
C ARG A 142 -13.03 6.60 -16.79
N ASP A 143 -13.11 7.61 -17.66
CA ASP A 143 -12.55 8.94 -17.40
C ASP A 143 -13.23 9.63 -16.19
N ASP A 144 -14.46 9.25 -15.88
CA ASP A 144 -15.22 9.68 -14.70
C ASP A 144 -14.51 9.33 -13.39
N LEU A 145 -13.91 8.13 -13.28
CA LEU A 145 -13.19 7.68 -12.09
C LEU A 145 -11.72 8.09 -12.09
N HIS A 146 -11.13 8.34 -13.26
CA HIS A 146 -9.70 8.58 -13.39
C HIS A 146 -9.22 9.80 -12.60
N ASN A 147 -9.91 10.93 -12.73
CA ASN A 147 -9.50 12.18 -12.08
C ASN A 147 -9.65 12.11 -10.55
N GLU A 148 -10.73 11.53 -10.06
CA GLU A 148 -10.98 11.36 -8.64
C GLU A 148 -9.96 10.41 -8.02
N TYR A 149 -9.74 9.26 -8.64
CA TYR A 149 -8.73 8.29 -8.20
C TYR A 149 -7.35 8.94 -8.13
N HIS A 150 -6.93 9.67 -9.16
CA HIS A 150 -5.62 10.29 -9.22
C HIS A 150 -5.41 11.35 -8.11
N MET A 151 -6.41 12.20 -7.83
CA MET A 151 -6.34 13.17 -6.73
C MET A 151 -6.24 12.46 -5.36
N ASN A 152 -7.02 11.42 -5.15
CA ASN A 152 -7.00 10.65 -3.91
C ASN A 152 -5.65 9.95 -3.73
N TRP A 153 -5.10 9.36 -4.80
CA TRP A 153 -3.79 8.74 -4.80
C TRP A 153 -2.67 9.73 -4.44
N GLN A 154 -2.67 10.93 -5.01
CA GLN A 154 -1.70 11.97 -4.66
C GLN A 154 -1.75 12.34 -3.16
N ASN A 155 -2.95 12.54 -2.61
CA ASN A 155 -3.13 12.85 -1.18
C ASN A 155 -2.58 11.74 -0.28
N ILE A 156 -2.75 10.47 -0.67
CA ILE A 156 -2.25 9.30 0.04
C ILE A 156 -0.72 9.26 -0.02
N MET A 157 -0.11 9.47 -1.20
CA MET A 157 1.34 9.49 -1.36
C MET A 157 2.01 10.61 -0.57
N ASP A 158 1.44 11.81 -0.57
CA ASP A 158 1.90 12.93 0.24
C ASP A 158 1.82 12.64 1.75
N SER A 159 0.76 11.94 2.17
CA SER A 159 0.59 11.55 3.57
C SER A 159 1.62 10.52 4.00
N LEU A 160 1.99 9.57 3.13
CA LEU A 160 3.05 8.59 3.38
C LEU A 160 4.44 9.25 3.44
N GLU A 161 4.71 10.25 2.60
CA GLU A 161 5.95 11.01 2.68
C GLU A 161 6.04 11.79 3.98
N THR A 162 4.97 12.50 4.36
CA THR A 162 4.90 13.22 5.65
C THR A 162 5.11 12.27 6.83
N LEU A 163 4.50 11.08 6.80
CA LEU A 163 4.70 10.06 7.83
C LEU A 163 6.15 9.56 7.89
N THR A 164 6.82 9.47 6.75
CA THR A 164 8.24 9.09 6.70
C THR A 164 9.11 10.15 7.39
N GLN A 165 8.86 11.43 7.11
CA GLN A 165 9.56 12.54 7.75
C GLN A 165 9.28 12.60 9.26
N LEU A 166 8.03 12.38 9.67
CA LEU A 166 7.66 12.30 11.08
C LEU A 166 8.44 11.19 11.82
N ARG A 167 8.58 10.01 11.20
CA ARG A 167 9.35 8.90 11.78
C ARG A 167 10.85 9.21 11.92
N ILE A 168 11.43 9.85 10.91
CA ILE A 168 12.83 10.26 10.97
C ILE A 168 13.02 11.26 12.10
N SER A 169 12.12 12.23 12.25
CA SER A 169 12.23 13.25 13.30
C SER A 169 12.08 12.73 14.73
N ILE A 170 11.56 11.51 14.94
CA ILE A 170 11.55 10.85 16.27
C ILE A 170 12.99 10.57 16.73
N GLN A 171 13.87 10.14 15.83
CA GLN A 171 15.26 9.85 16.18
C GLN A 171 16.07 11.09 16.55
N ASP A 172 15.67 12.24 16.00
CA ASP A 172 16.35 13.52 16.23
C ASP A 172 15.78 14.29 17.43
N LEU A 173 14.88 13.71 18.24
CA LEU A 173 14.18 14.42 19.32
C LEU A 173 15.12 15.01 20.36
N GLU A 174 16.21 14.31 20.68
CA GLU A 174 17.23 14.75 21.65
C GLU A 174 18.21 15.76 21.05
N GLU A 175 18.24 15.94 19.74
CA GLU A 175 19.10 16.90 19.08
C GLU A 175 18.59 18.34 19.24
N GLN A 176 19.50 19.32 19.06
CA GLN A 176 19.14 20.74 19.11
C GLN A 176 18.06 21.06 18.04
N GLY A 177 16.89 21.52 18.51
CA GLY A 177 15.73 21.81 17.66
C GLY A 177 14.96 20.59 17.16
N GLY A 178 15.27 19.36 17.64
CA GLY A 178 14.59 18.13 17.25
C GLY A 178 13.11 18.14 17.61
N ASN A 179 12.78 18.58 18.83
CA ASN A 179 11.40 18.68 19.28
C ASN A 179 10.55 19.64 18.41
N GLU A 180 11.10 20.78 17.99
CA GLU A 180 10.39 21.72 17.10
C GLU A 180 10.21 21.13 15.70
N ARG A 181 11.20 20.39 15.17
CA ARG A 181 11.07 19.65 13.90
C ARG A 181 9.95 18.62 13.99
N PHE A 182 9.92 17.82 15.06
CA PHE A 182 8.88 16.81 15.28
C PHE A 182 7.49 17.44 15.36
N LYS A 183 7.30 18.52 16.16
CA LYS A 183 6.04 19.27 16.24
C LYS A 183 5.57 19.78 14.89
N ASN A 184 6.50 20.27 14.06
CA ASN A 184 6.18 20.74 12.72
C ASN A 184 5.65 19.59 11.85
N TYR A 185 6.36 18.46 11.80
CA TYR A 185 5.90 17.30 11.02
C TYR A 185 4.61 16.69 11.58
N ALA A 186 4.43 16.66 12.88
CA ALA A 186 3.17 16.24 13.52
C ALA A 186 2.00 17.13 13.09
N SER A 187 2.19 18.45 13.09
CA SER A 187 1.19 19.41 12.61
C SER A 187 0.85 19.22 11.12
N VAL A 188 1.86 18.97 10.28
CA VAL A 188 1.64 18.65 8.86
C VAL A 188 0.89 17.33 8.71
N MET A 189 1.26 16.31 9.49
CA MET A 189 0.59 14.99 9.47
C MET A 189 -0.87 15.11 9.85
N MET A 190 -1.23 15.88 10.87
CA MET A 190 -2.62 16.12 11.26
C MET A 190 -3.43 16.76 10.13
N ARG A 191 -2.87 17.74 9.41
CA ARG A 191 -3.55 18.33 8.24
C ARG A 191 -3.77 17.30 7.13
N LYS A 192 -2.80 16.41 6.88
CA LYS A 192 -2.94 15.33 5.91
C LYS A 192 -4.02 14.33 6.33
N LEU A 193 -4.07 13.95 7.60
CA LEU A 193 -5.14 13.08 8.12
C LEU A 193 -6.53 13.69 7.97
N ASN A 194 -6.68 15.00 8.18
CA ASN A 194 -7.94 15.70 7.94
C ASN A 194 -8.33 15.69 6.45
N GLN A 195 -7.37 15.77 5.52
CA GLN A 195 -7.63 15.61 4.08
C GLN A 195 -8.07 14.17 3.76
N LEU A 196 -7.43 13.16 4.36
CA LEU A 196 -7.81 11.76 4.20
C LEU A 196 -9.19 11.45 4.79
N ALA A 197 -9.60 12.17 5.85
CA ALA A 197 -10.94 12.02 6.45
C ALA A 197 -12.07 12.39 5.48
N VAL A 198 -11.82 13.26 4.52
CA VAL A 198 -12.79 13.60 3.46
C VAL A 198 -12.93 12.44 2.48
N ILE A 199 -11.86 11.71 2.22
CA ILE A 199 -11.82 10.59 1.26
C ILE A 199 -12.45 9.33 1.87
N ALA A 200 -12.02 8.95 3.09
CA ALA A 200 -12.48 7.75 3.77
C ALA A 200 -12.72 8.01 5.28
N PRO A 201 -13.87 8.60 5.65
CA PRO A 201 -14.15 8.97 7.04
C PRO A 201 -14.05 7.80 8.02
N LEU A 202 -14.52 6.61 7.64
CA LEU A 202 -14.50 5.42 8.49
C LEU A 202 -13.09 4.93 8.81
N SER A 203 -12.13 5.12 7.91
CA SER A 203 -10.74 4.74 8.15
C SER A 203 -10.09 5.62 9.22
N ILE A 204 -10.44 6.92 9.25
CA ILE A 204 -9.89 7.90 10.19
C ILE A 204 -10.57 7.80 11.58
N THR A 205 -11.85 7.43 11.63
CA THR A 205 -12.62 7.34 12.89
C THR A 205 -12.43 6.02 13.63
N SER A 206 -11.51 5.15 13.17
CA SER A 206 -11.19 3.93 13.91
C SER A 206 -10.61 4.26 15.31
N PRO A 207 -10.82 3.44 16.34
CA PRO A 207 -10.34 3.72 17.70
C PRO A 207 -8.81 3.94 17.77
N ALA A 208 -8.03 3.21 16.97
CA ALA A 208 -6.57 3.36 16.90
C ALA A 208 -6.18 4.70 16.26
N SER A 209 -6.79 5.04 15.12
CA SER A 209 -6.55 6.33 14.45
C SER A 209 -6.92 7.52 15.32
N THR A 210 -8.08 7.46 15.98
CA THR A 210 -8.55 8.53 16.87
C THR A 210 -7.58 8.78 18.02
N ARG A 211 -7.11 7.71 18.68
CA ARG A 211 -6.10 7.82 19.75
C ARG A 211 -4.80 8.43 19.23
N SER A 212 -4.28 7.94 18.11
CA SER A 212 -3.03 8.44 17.53
C SER A 212 -3.12 9.89 17.10
N ILE A 213 -4.25 10.34 16.56
CA ILE A 213 -4.52 11.74 16.21
C ILE A 213 -4.58 12.60 17.47
N GLN A 214 -5.27 12.13 18.52
CA GLN A 214 -5.34 12.83 19.80
C GLN A 214 -3.95 12.99 20.43
N THR A 215 -3.17 11.91 20.46
CA THR A 215 -1.78 11.93 20.98
C THR A 215 -0.90 12.93 20.22
N LEU A 216 -0.96 12.97 18.90
CA LEU A 216 -0.24 13.98 18.11
C LEU A 216 -0.72 15.40 18.42
N ASN A 217 -2.02 15.60 18.58
CA ASN A 217 -2.58 16.91 18.91
C ASN A 217 -2.11 17.42 20.29
N GLU A 218 -2.14 16.54 21.29
CA GLU A 218 -1.65 16.85 22.65
C GLU A 218 -0.16 17.20 22.63
N TYR A 219 0.65 16.48 21.84
CA TYR A 219 2.06 16.77 21.66
C TYR A 219 2.30 18.14 21.01
N VAL A 220 1.57 18.46 19.94
CA VAL A 220 1.68 19.73 19.20
C VAL A 220 1.25 20.91 20.08
N THR A 221 0.17 20.77 20.87
CA THR A 221 -0.38 21.84 21.71
C THR A 221 0.43 22.04 23.01
N GLY A 222 1.40 21.16 23.32
CA GLY A 222 2.22 21.27 24.51
C GLY A 222 1.50 20.82 25.80
N SER A 223 0.39 20.13 25.68
CA SER A 223 -0.26 19.43 26.80
C SER A 223 0.66 18.27 27.15
N HIS A 224 1.41 18.37 28.25
CA HIS A 224 2.49 17.45 28.63
C HIS A 224 2.12 15.97 28.43
N VAL A 225 2.66 15.38 27.39
CA VAL A 225 2.70 13.93 27.23
C VAL A 225 4.18 13.57 27.10
N ASP A 226 4.79 13.10 28.17
CA ASP A 226 6.10 12.45 28.12
C ASP A 226 5.94 11.10 27.41
N LEU A 227 6.06 11.13 26.08
CA LEU A 227 6.01 9.92 25.26
C LEU A 227 7.42 9.42 25.03
N THR A 228 7.59 8.14 25.26
CA THR A 228 8.79 7.40 24.86
C THR A 228 8.88 7.28 23.34
N GLU A 229 10.09 7.10 22.80
CA GLU A 229 10.26 6.80 21.37
C GLU A 229 9.40 5.60 20.93
N ALA A 230 9.29 4.56 21.75
CA ALA A 230 8.49 3.38 21.47
C ALA A 230 7.00 3.73 21.26
N GLU A 231 6.45 4.59 22.11
CA GLU A 231 5.05 5.04 22.00
C GLU A 231 4.86 5.91 20.76
N LEU A 232 5.80 6.79 20.43
CA LEU A 232 5.76 7.59 19.20
C LEU A 232 5.83 6.71 17.95
N TYR A 233 6.67 5.67 17.92
CA TYR A 233 6.68 4.69 16.83
C TYR A 233 5.37 3.91 16.75
N GLY A 234 4.75 3.57 17.88
CA GLY A 234 3.41 3.00 17.96
C GLY A 234 2.37 3.88 17.26
N VAL A 235 2.34 5.17 17.62
CA VAL A 235 1.48 6.18 16.97
C VAL A 235 1.71 6.20 15.45
N THR A 236 2.96 6.26 14.99
CA THR A 236 3.24 6.28 13.54
C THR A 236 2.85 4.98 12.83
N SER A 237 2.83 3.85 13.54
CA SER A 237 2.37 2.57 13.00
C SER A 237 0.87 2.55 12.78
N ASP A 238 0.09 3.07 13.74
CA ASP A 238 -1.36 3.23 13.61
C ASP A 238 -1.71 4.21 12.47
N LEU A 239 -0.98 5.33 12.36
CA LEU A 239 -1.16 6.28 11.26
C LEU A 239 -0.85 5.64 9.89
N SER A 240 0.18 4.81 9.82
CA SER A 240 0.48 4.04 8.61
C SER A 240 -0.66 3.09 8.22
N LEU A 241 -1.30 2.48 9.21
CA LEU A 241 -2.46 1.61 8.97
C LEU A 241 -3.63 2.44 8.46
N THR A 242 -3.88 3.58 9.07
CA THR A 242 -4.94 4.52 8.68
C THR A 242 -4.80 4.98 7.22
N ILE A 243 -3.59 5.42 6.83
CA ILE A 243 -3.31 5.84 5.44
C ILE A 243 -3.51 4.68 4.48
N PHE A 244 -3.03 3.49 4.84
CA PHE A 244 -3.18 2.30 4.01
C PHE A 244 -4.65 1.89 3.85
N ASN A 245 -5.44 1.91 4.92
CA ASN A 245 -6.87 1.60 4.87
C ASN A 245 -7.64 2.62 4.01
N THR A 246 -7.23 3.90 4.04
CA THR A 246 -7.79 4.93 3.13
C THR A 246 -7.50 4.61 1.67
N TYR A 247 -6.25 4.23 1.35
CA TYR A 247 -5.89 3.81 0.00
C TYR A 247 -6.65 2.54 -0.43
N ASP A 248 -6.75 1.58 0.48
CA ASP A 248 -7.44 0.32 0.22
C ASP A 248 -8.94 0.53 -0.08
N HIS A 249 -9.57 1.48 0.60
CA HIS A 249 -10.95 1.89 0.32
C HIS A 249 -11.06 2.50 -1.09
N VAL A 250 -10.24 3.50 -1.42
CA VAL A 250 -10.24 4.13 -2.76
C VAL A 250 -10.00 3.11 -3.87
N LEU A 251 -9.02 2.22 -3.68
CA LEU A 251 -8.73 1.16 -4.66
C LEU A 251 -9.88 0.17 -4.78
N SER A 252 -10.49 -0.23 -3.67
CA SER A 252 -11.61 -1.19 -3.65
C SER A 252 -12.81 -0.65 -4.40
N ASP A 253 -13.18 0.61 -4.21
CA ASP A 253 -14.30 1.26 -4.89
C ASP A 253 -14.08 1.28 -6.41
N VAL A 254 -12.88 1.63 -6.85
CA VAL A 254 -12.53 1.62 -8.27
C VAL A 254 -12.57 0.21 -8.85
N VAL A 255 -11.95 -0.75 -8.18
CA VAL A 255 -11.87 -2.13 -8.68
C VAL A 255 -13.24 -2.81 -8.69
N GLU A 256 -14.07 -2.59 -7.67
CA GLU A 256 -15.45 -3.10 -7.63
C GLU A 256 -16.30 -2.54 -8.78
N SER A 257 -16.11 -1.25 -9.12
CA SER A 257 -16.81 -0.63 -10.25
C SER A 257 -16.36 -1.15 -11.62
N LEU A 258 -15.15 -1.74 -11.72
CA LEU A 258 -14.59 -2.28 -12.95
C LEU A 258 -14.79 -3.77 -13.11
N TYR A 259 -14.81 -4.54 -12.01
CA TYR A 259 -14.83 -5.99 -12.07
C TYR A 259 -15.49 -6.65 -10.85
N LEU A 260 -14.76 -6.87 -9.78
CA LEU A 260 -15.19 -7.57 -8.56
C LEU A 260 -14.65 -6.85 -7.31
N PRO A 261 -15.36 -6.94 -6.17
CA PRO A 261 -14.85 -6.42 -4.91
C PRO A 261 -13.52 -7.11 -4.52
N LEU A 262 -12.56 -6.33 -4.05
CA LEU A 262 -11.30 -6.87 -3.57
C LEU A 262 -11.50 -7.70 -2.28
N PRO A 263 -10.75 -8.78 -2.09
CA PRO A 263 -10.87 -9.61 -0.91
C PRO A 263 -10.49 -8.79 0.33
N ARG A 264 -11.17 -9.05 1.44
CA ARG A 264 -10.78 -8.44 2.73
C ARG A 264 -9.37 -8.90 3.09
N LEU A 265 -8.51 -7.97 3.46
CA LEU A 265 -7.20 -8.32 4.01
C LEU A 265 -7.46 -9.05 5.34
N SER A 266 -7.06 -10.32 5.43
CA SER A 266 -7.09 -11.02 6.70
C SER A 266 -6.06 -10.34 7.61
N LEU A 267 -6.53 -9.69 8.65
CA LEU A 267 -5.71 -9.30 9.79
C LEU A 267 -5.32 -10.62 10.49
N ALA A 268 -4.34 -11.36 9.92
CA ALA A 268 -3.65 -12.37 10.69
C ALA A 268 -2.93 -11.63 11.80
N GLY A 269 -3.40 -11.84 13.04
CA GLY A 269 -2.97 -11.18 14.26
C GLY A 269 -1.52 -11.47 14.65
#